data_53c583fe2c073ee07d715e110125b12c
#
_entry.id   53c583fe2c073ee07d715e110125b12c
#
_cell.length_a   1.000
_cell.length_b   1.000
_cell.length_c   1.000
_cell.angle_alpha   90.00
_cell.angle_beta   90.00
_cell.angle_gamma   90.00
#
_symmetry.space_group_name_H-M   'P 1'
#
loop_
_entity.id
_entity.type
_entity.pdbx_description
1 polymer ?
#
loop_
_entity_poly.entity_id
_entity_poly.type
_entity_poly.pdbx_seq_one_letter_code
_entity_poly.pdbx_strand_id
1 'polypeptide(L)'
;MKLKNFLTSLFLVFFTFSVNAEELKIRDQNTEFNVYTGMFDFSDDGKKSTLLGFQHQNENLNRDTFLGNLSPITGALVTADAAGYFYTGVQAQYKLGALNFTPSFTPGLYFEGDGKDLGHIIEFKSELQFSLDLSNTSELGFSYNHLSNASLGDKNPGANSYMFNFLKNF
;
A
#
# COMPACT_ATOMS: atom_id res chain seq x y z
N MET A 1 -0.49 -14.20 28.27
CA MET A 1 -1.50 -14.39 27.21
C MET A 1 -0.73 -14.68 25.94
N LYS A 2 -0.90 -15.86 25.33
CA LYS A 2 -0.02 -16.32 24.24
C LYS A 2 -0.32 -15.56 22.95
N LEU A 3 0.71 -15.11 22.24
CA LEU A 3 0.66 -14.35 20.97
C LEU A 3 -0.34 -14.90 19.93
N LYS A 4 -0.55 -16.22 19.91
CA LYS A 4 -1.54 -16.90 19.05
C LYS A 4 -2.97 -16.39 19.26
N ASN A 5 -3.35 -16.06 20.50
CA ASN A 5 -4.72 -15.60 20.81
C ASN A 5 -4.94 -14.14 20.40
N PHE A 6 -3.86 -13.34 20.32
CA PHE A 6 -3.91 -11.96 19.85
C PHE A 6 -4.14 -11.87 18.34
N LEU A 7 -3.44 -12.69 17.55
CA LEU A 7 -3.61 -12.79 16.11
C LEU A 7 -5.00 -13.29 15.70
N THR A 8 -5.56 -14.25 16.47
CA THR A 8 -6.91 -14.77 16.20
C THR A 8 -8.00 -13.73 16.53
N SER A 9 -7.81 -12.92 17.59
CA SER A 9 -8.72 -11.84 17.93
C SER A 9 -8.64 -10.68 16.95
N LEU A 10 -7.47 -10.39 16.40
CA LEU A 10 -7.30 -9.35 15.37
C LEU A 10 -7.98 -9.76 14.06
N PHE A 11 -7.94 -11.05 13.69
CA PHE A 11 -8.60 -11.57 12.51
C PHE A 11 -10.13 -11.58 12.64
N LEU A 12 -10.67 -11.83 13.85
CA LEU A 12 -12.11 -11.81 14.12
C LEU A 12 -12.70 -10.39 14.12
N VAL A 13 -11.95 -9.37 14.51
CA VAL A 13 -12.41 -7.97 14.48
C VAL A 13 -12.60 -7.46 13.05
N PHE A 14 -11.84 -7.95 12.08
CA PHE A 14 -12.06 -7.62 10.66
C PHE A 14 -13.33 -8.25 10.07
N PHE A 15 -13.88 -9.30 10.66
CA PHE A 15 -15.05 -10.01 10.12
C PHE A 15 -16.41 -9.47 10.60
N THR A 16 -16.45 -8.55 11.58
CA THR A 16 -17.71 -8.04 12.15
C THR A 16 -18.12 -6.64 11.66
N PHE A 17 -17.32 -6.00 10.81
CA PHE A 17 -17.76 -4.82 10.10
C PHE A 17 -18.57 -5.24 8.86
N SER A 18 -19.86 -5.47 9.05
CA SER A 18 -20.84 -5.35 7.96
C SER A 18 -20.89 -3.86 7.60
N VAL A 19 -19.94 -3.39 6.80
CA VAL A 19 -20.05 -2.09 6.16
C VAL A 19 -21.20 -2.24 5.17
N ASN A 20 -22.31 -1.55 5.42
CA ASN A 20 -23.25 -1.23 4.36
C ASN A 20 -22.45 -0.37 3.38
N ALA A 21 -21.86 -1.00 2.37
CA ALA A 21 -21.26 -0.32 1.25
C ALA A 21 -22.42 0.39 0.55
N GLU A 22 -22.56 1.69 0.83
CA GLU A 22 -23.28 2.57 -0.08
C GLU A 22 -22.66 2.35 -1.46
N GLU A 23 -23.50 2.06 -2.45
CA GLU A 23 -23.12 1.76 -3.83
C GLU A 23 -21.94 2.64 -4.25
N LEU A 24 -20.79 2.02 -4.49
CA LEU A 24 -19.62 2.69 -5.05
C LEU A 24 -20.09 3.41 -6.31
N LYS A 25 -20.22 4.72 -6.27
CA LYS A 25 -20.35 5.52 -7.50
C LYS A 25 -19.15 5.16 -8.34
N ILE A 26 -19.40 4.37 -9.39
CA ILE A 26 -18.40 4.10 -10.42
C ILE A 26 -17.96 5.47 -10.91
N ARG A 27 -16.75 5.88 -10.54
CA ARG A 27 -16.12 7.04 -11.16
C ARG A 27 -15.91 6.65 -12.62
N ASP A 28 -16.44 7.42 -13.55
CA ASP A 28 -16.27 7.26 -15.00
C ASP A 28 -14.80 7.50 -15.46
N GLN A 29 -13.84 7.33 -14.56
CA GLN A 29 -12.44 7.63 -14.78
C GLN A 29 -11.62 6.36 -14.68
N ASN A 30 -10.98 6.04 -15.78
CA ASN A 30 -10.37 4.73 -16.02
C ASN A 30 -8.91 4.63 -15.54
N THR A 31 -8.35 5.68 -14.95
CA THR A 31 -6.93 5.73 -14.59
C THR A 31 -6.68 6.64 -13.41
N GLU A 32 -6.05 6.14 -12.37
CA GLU A 32 -5.56 6.90 -11.24
C GLU A 32 -4.04 6.88 -11.18
N PHE A 33 -3.44 8.05 -10.93
CA PHE A 33 -2.03 8.19 -10.60
C PHE A 33 -1.88 8.66 -9.17
N ASN A 34 -0.97 8.02 -8.43
CA ASN A 34 -0.57 8.41 -7.09
C ASN A 34 0.93 8.76 -7.10
N VAL A 35 1.26 9.98 -6.69
CA VAL A 35 2.63 10.39 -6.39
C VAL A 35 2.74 10.51 -4.88
N TYR A 36 3.77 9.89 -4.32
CA TYR A 36 3.92 9.84 -2.86
C TYR A 36 5.35 10.06 -2.41
N THR A 37 5.50 10.62 -1.23
CA THR A 37 6.79 10.83 -0.56
C THR A 37 6.64 10.56 0.93
N GLY A 38 7.74 10.19 1.57
CA GLY A 38 7.72 9.87 3.00
C GLY A 38 9.04 9.35 3.52
N MET A 39 8.96 8.51 4.53
CA MET A 39 10.13 7.91 5.18
C MET A 39 10.09 6.39 5.02
N PHE A 40 11.11 5.87 4.35
CA PHE A 40 11.39 4.44 4.28
C PHE A 40 12.00 3.99 5.60
N ASP A 41 11.55 2.85 6.10
CA ASP A 41 12.03 2.19 7.31
C ASP A 41 12.18 3.09 8.54
N PHE A 42 11.16 3.88 8.83
CA PHE A 42 11.18 4.84 9.96
C PHE A 42 11.40 4.18 11.32
N SER A 43 11.21 2.88 11.44
CA SER A 43 11.38 2.10 12.68
C SER A 43 12.83 1.68 12.96
N ASP A 44 13.75 1.84 11.99
CA ASP A 44 15.17 1.53 12.13
C ASP A 44 16.01 2.80 12.02
N ASP A 45 16.54 3.30 13.15
CA ASP A 45 17.27 4.57 13.19
C ASP A 45 18.52 4.61 12.31
N GLY A 46 19.12 3.45 12.03
CA GLY A 46 20.33 3.35 11.20
C GLY A 46 20.06 3.27 9.70
N LYS A 47 18.79 3.09 9.29
CA LYS A 47 18.43 2.80 7.89
C LYS A 47 17.23 3.62 7.38
N LYS A 48 16.84 4.67 8.12
CA LYS A 48 15.81 5.62 7.67
C LYS A 48 16.28 6.36 6.43
N SER A 49 15.41 6.44 5.42
CA SER A 49 15.70 7.17 4.19
C SER A 49 14.44 7.85 3.66
N THR A 50 14.58 9.07 3.15
CA THR A 50 13.47 9.71 2.43
C THR A 50 13.16 8.90 1.17
N LEU A 51 11.88 8.70 0.89
CA LEU A 51 11.43 8.03 -0.32
C LEU A 51 10.58 8.95 -1.20
N LEU A 52 10.62 8.66 -2.50
CA LEU A 52 9.72 9.20 -3.52
C LEU A 52 9.19 8.03 -4.34
N GLY A 53 7.91 8.01 -4.64
CA GLY A 53 7.31 6.95 -5.43
C GLY A 53 6.16 7.41 -6.30
N PHE A 54 5.81 6.51 -7.21
CA PHE A 54 4.74 6.67 -8.17
C PHE A 54 3.98 5.35 -8.31
N GLN A 55 2.64 5.43 -8.39
CA GLN A 55 1.78 4.28 -8.64
C GLN A 55 0.72 4.64 -9.66
N HIS A 56 0.43 3.72 -10.53
CA HIS A 56 -0.63 3.76 -11.52
C HIS A 56 -1.65 2.66 -11.23
N GLN A 57 -2.93 3.02 -11.25
CA GLN A 57 -4.07 2.10 -11.20
C GLN A 57 -4.80 2.14 -12.53
N ASN A 58 -5.17 0.99 -13.04
CA ASN A 58 -6.00 0.86 -14.24
C ASN A 58 -7.35 0.24 -13.87
N GLU A 59 -8.39 1.07 -13.76
CA GLU A 59 -9.74 0.63 -13.38
C GLU A 59 -10.43 -0.20 -14.47
N ASN A 60 -10.01 -0.13 -15.73
CA ASN A 60 -10.54 -0.97 -16.80
C ASN A 60 -10.29 -2.47 -16.58
N LEU A 61 -9.34 -2.80 -15.71
CA LEU A 61 -9.00 -4.18 -15.37
C LEU A 61 -9.55 -4.63 -14.02
N ASN A 62 -10.44 -3.85 -13.43
CA ASN A 62 -11.06 -4.17 -12.14
C ASN A 62 -11.81 -5.50 -12.16
N ARG A 63 -11.85 -6.17 -11.02
CA ARG A 63 -12.56 -7.42 -10.81
C ARG A 63 -13.35 -7.38 -9.51
N ASP A 64 -14.64 -7.68 -9.60
CA ASP A 64 -15.49 -7.87 -8.44
C ASP A 64 -15.16 -9.19 -7.75
N THR A 65 -14.92 -9.10 -6.46
CA THR A 65 -14.55 -10.24 -5.61
C THR A 65 -15.31 -10.17 -4.29
N PHE A 66 -15.20 -11.21 -3.46
CA PHE A 66 -15.76 -11.19 -2.11
C PHE A 66 -15.08 -10.14 -1.19
N LEU A 67 -13.91 -9.64 -1.55
CA LEU A 67 -13.21 -8.53 -0.90
C LEU A 67 -13.60 -7.15 -1.47
N GLY A 68 -14.61 -7.08 -2.32
CA GLY A 68 -14.99 -5.89 -3.06
C GLY A 68 -14.34 -5.82 -4.45
N ASN A 69 -14.37 -4.63 -5.04
CA ASN A 69 -13.79 -4.37 -6.36
C ASN A 69 -12.27 -4.23 -6.22
N LEU A 70 -11.51 -5.16 -6.83
CA LEU A 70 -10.05 -5.13 -6.85
C LEU A 70 -9.54 -4.49 -8.14
N SER A 71 -8.67 -3.50 -7.98
CA SER A 71 -8.01 -2.78 -9.08
C SER A 71 -6.55 -3.19 -9.17
N PRO A 72 -6.06 -3.55 -10.36
CA PRO A 72 -4.62 -3.76 -10.57
C PRO A 72 -3.85 -2.45 -10.44
N ILE A 73 -2.71 -2.53 -9.76
CA ILE A 73 -1.78 -1.42 -9.58
C ILE A 73 -0.37 -1.82 -9.96
N THR A 74 0.38 -0.84 -10.46
CA THR A 74 1.82 -0.97 -10.77
C THR A 74 2.52 0.30 -10.34
N GLY A 75 3.70 0.18 -9.75
CA GLY A 75 4.41 1.35 -9.27
C GLY A 75 5.87 1.09 -9.00
N ALA A 76 6.52 2.16 -8.58
CA ALA A 76 7.91 2.16 -8.16
C ALA A 76 8.14 3.18 -7.06
N LEU A 77 9.13 2.91 -6.22
CA LEU A 77 9.70 3.88 -5.29
C LEU A 77 11.23 3.83 -5.34
N VAL A 78 11.83 4.95 -5.01
CA VAL A 78 13.26 5.09 -4.81
C VAL A 78 13.50 5.82 -3.49
N THR A 79 14.63 5.52 -2.85
CA THR A 79 15.04 6.18 -1.62
C THR A 79 16.25 7.08 -1.86
N ALA A 80 16.53 8.00 -0.93
CA ALA A 80 17.73 8.83 -0.97
C ALA A 80 19.03 8.00 -0.89
N ASP A 81 18.98 6.79 -0.34
CA ASP A 81 20.10 5.83 -0.29
C ASP A 81 20.11 4.90 -1.52
N ALA A 82 19.52 5.34 -2.62
CA ALA A 82 19.48 4.62 -3.90
C ALA A 82 18.83 3.21 -3.82
N ALA A 83 18.08 2.87 -2.77
CA ALA A 83 17.26 1.68 -2.77
C ALA A 83 16.07 1.89 -3.73
N GLY A 84 15.67 0.83 -4.42
CA GLY A 84 14.56 0.85 -5.36
C GLY A 84 13.61 -0.32 -5.16
N TYR A 85 12.31 -0.10 -5.37
CA TYR A 85 11.31 -1.15 -5.36
C TYR A 85 10.35 -0.97 -6.53
N PHE A 86 10.27 -1.97 -7.42
CA PHE A 86 9.34 -2.02 -8.55
C PHE A 86 8.30 -3.09 -8.28
N TYR A 87 7.03 -2.74 -8.37
CA TYR A 87 5.97 -3.63 -7.93
C TYR A 87 4.74 -3.62 -8.83
N THR A 88 4.00 -4.71 -8.77
CA THR A 88 2.65 -4.81 -9.29
C THR A 88 1.80 -5.59 -8.29
N GLY A 89 0.49 -5.39 -8.32
CA GLY A 89 -0.42 -6.09 -7.40
C GLY A 89 -1.83 -5.57 -7.50
N VAL A 90 -2.53 -5.55 -6.38
CA VAL A 90 -3.94 -5.17 -6.33
C VAL A 90 -4.21 -4.25 -5.13
N GLN A 91 -5.20 -3.39 -5.30
CA GLN A 91 -5.81 -2.62 -4.21
C GLN A 91 -7.33 -2.75 -4.24
N ALA A 92 -7.96 -2.53 -3.09
CA ALA A 92 -9.39 -2.33 -2.98
C ALA A 92 -9.66 -0.93 -2.42
N GLN A 93 -10.72 -0.27 -2.87
CA GLN A 93 -11.09 1.05 -2.37
C GLN A 93 -12.44 0.97 -1.65
N TYR A 94 -12.49 1.51 -0.42
CA TYR A 94 -13.70 1.57 0.40
C TYR A 94 -13.96 3.01 0.81
N LYS A 95 -15.20 3.47 0.62
CA LYS A 95 -15.62 4.81 1.06
C LYS A 95 -16.25 4.72 2.44
N LEU A 96 -15.68 5.45 3.40
CA LEU A 96 -16.13 5.53 4.79
C LEU A 96 -16.57 6.98 5.10
N GLY A 97 -17.74 7.38 4.59
CA GLY A 97 -18.17 8.79 4.65
C GLY A 97 -17.30 9.69 3.78
N ALA A 98 -16.60 10.65 4.41
CA ALA A 98 -15.66 11.55 3.70
C ALA A 98 -14.25 10.95 3.55
N LEU A 99 -13.97 9.82 4.20
CA LEU A 99 -12.67 9.16 4.18
C LEU A 99 -12.69 8.00 3.18
N ASN A 100 -11.67 7.91 2.35
CA ASN A 100 -11.41 6.74 1.52
C ASN A 100 -10.38 5.85 2.26
N PHE A 101 -10.60 4.54 2.27
CA PHE A 101 -9.69 3.54 2.83
C PHE A 101 -9.28 2.57 1.72
N THR A 102 -7.97 2.46 1.48
CA THR A 102 -7.42 1.69 0.36
C THR A 102 -6.34 0.75 0.84
N PRO A 103 -6.68 -0.50 1.23
CA PRO A 103 -5.70 -1.55 1.42
C PRO A 103 -5.14 -2.03 0.10
N SER A 104 -3.85 -2.36 0.06
CA SER A 104 -3.20 -2.95 -1.10
C SER A 104 -2.17 -4.03 -0.72
N PHE A 105 -1.93 -4.93 -1.68
CA PHE A 105 -0.88 -5.94 -1.59
C PHE A 105 -0.14 -6.02 -2.92
N THR A 106 1.18 -5.83 -2.88
CA THR A 106 2.00 -5.74 -4.07
C THR A 106 3.31 -6.52 -3.90
N PRO A 107 3.47 -7.66 -4.56
CA PRO A 107 4.79 -8.27 -4.79
C PRO A 107 5.65 -7.40 -5.71
N GLY A 108 6.96 -7.46 -5.54
CA GLY A 108 7.87 -6.68 -6.38
C GLY A 108 9.33 -7.08 -6.25
N LEU A 109 10.18 -6.34 -6.95
CA LEU A 109 11.62 -6.50 -6.96
C LEU A 109 12.26 -5.34 -6.18
N TYR A 110 13.00 -5.68 -5.15
CA TYR A 110 13.72 -4.72 -4.31
C TYR A 110 15.22 -4.77 -4.60
N PHE A 111 15.82 -3.59 -4.72
CA PHE A 111 17.25 -3.37 -4.87
C PHE A 111 17.70 -2.48 -3.71
N GLU A 112 18.63 -2.95 -2.92
CA GLU A 112 19.00 -2.30 -1.65
C GLU A 112 19.76 -0.98 -1.84
N GLY A 113 20.53 -0.83 -2.95
CA GLY A 113 21.44 0.31 -3.11
C GLY A 113 22.41 0.43 -1.93
N ASP A 114 22.50 1.63 -1.36
CA ASP A 114 23.23 1.91 -0.11
C ASP A 114 22.31 1.82 1.13
N GLY A 115 21.05 1.44 0.92
CA GLY A 115 20.00 1.39 1.94
C GLY A 115 20.03 0.11 2.77
N LYS A 116 18.83 -0.36 3.16
CA LYS A 116 18.64 -1.56 3.98
C LYS A 116 18.63 -2.82 3.13
N ASP A 117 19.45 -3.79 3.47
CA ASP A 117 19.38 -5.14 2.93
C ASP A 117 18.20 -5.90 3.57
N LEU A 118 17.17 -6.19 2.78
CA LEU A 118 15.97 -6.92 3.20
C LEU A 118 16.11 -8.44 3.09
N GLY A 119 17.22 -8.92 2.54
CA GLY A 119 17.58 -10.35 2.52
C GLY A 119 17.12 -11.11 1.29
N HIS A 120 16.29 -10.53 0.41
CA HIS A 120 15.87 -11.15 -0.83
C HIS A 120 15.46 -10.11 -1.88
N ILE A 121 15.62 -10.44 -3.16
CA ILE A 121 15.21 -9.53 -4.24
C ILE A 121 13.68 -9.45 -4.40
N ILE A 122 12.96 -10.53 -4.10
CA ILE A 122 11.49 -10.53 -4.11
C ILE A 122 10.99 -10.11 -2.73
N GLU A 123 10.23 -9.02 -2.72
CA GLU A 123 9.61 -8.48 -1.51
C GLU A 123 8.10 -8.31 -1.73
N PHE A 124 7.36 -8.32 -0.64
CA PHE A 124 5.91 -8.12 -0.61
C PHE A 124 5.59 -6.89 0.21
N LYS A 125 4.92 -5.92 -0.42
CA LYS A 125 4.44 -4.71 0.26
C LYS A 125 2.97 -4.87 0.61
N SER A 126 2.64 -4.77 1.89
CA SER A 126 1.28 -4.61 2.40
C SER A 126 1.09 -3.17 2.84
N GLU A 127 0.07 -2.49 2.33
CA GLU A 127 -0.15 -1.06 2.59
C GLU A 127 -1.60 -0.79 2.99
N LEU A 128 -1.77 0.17 3.91
CA LEU A 128 -3.03 0.77 4.28
C LEU A 128 -2.95 2.26 4.00
N GLN A 129 -3.80 2.76 3.09
CA GLN A 129 -3.90 4.17 2.75
C GLN A 129 -5.24 4.73 3.20
N PHE A 130 -5.22 5.95 3.72
CA PHE A 130 -6.39 6.77 4.03
C PHE A 130 -6.27 8.07 3.25
N SER A 131 -7.33 8.48 2.58
CA SER A 131 -7.35 9.73 1.80
C SER A 131 -8.67 10.48 1.92
N LEU A 132 -8.60 11.77 1.65
CA LEU A 132 -9.75 12.69 1.62
C LEU A 132 -9.86 13.29 0.23
N ASP A 133 -11.07 13.40 -0.27
CA ASP A 133 -11.36 14.07 -1.53
C ASP A 133 -11.02 15.57 -1.41
N LEU A 134 -10.08 16.06 -2.21
CA LEU A 134 -9.82 17.50 -2.40
C LEU A 134 -10.71 18.08 -3.50
N SER A 135 -11.03 17.27 -4.49
CA SER A 135 -11.91 17.61 -5.60
C SER A 135 -12.52 16.33 -6.17
N ASN A 136 -13.36 16.46 -7.21
CA ASN A 136 -13.93 15.29 -7.91
C ASN A 136 -12.87 14.38 -8.54
N THR A 137 -11.64 14.85 -8.73
CA THR A 137 -10.58 14.12 -9.43
C THR A 137 -9.26 14.07 -8.66
N SER A 138 -9.22 14.53 -7.42
CA SER A 138 -7.96 14.57 -6.66
C SER A 138 -8.19 14.26 -5.19
N GLU A 139 -7.26 13.52 -4.60
CA GLU A 139 -7.27 13.16 -3.18
C GLU A 139 -5.92 13.46 -2.54
N LEU A 140 -5.95 13.75 -1.26
CA LEU A 140 -4.77 13.82 -0.41
C LEU A 140 -4.84 12.73 0.63
N GLY A 141 -3.76 11.94 0.75
CA GLY A 141 -3.74 10.78 1.61
C GLY A 141 -2.49 10.64 2.47
N PHE A 142 -2.61 9.75 3.42
CA PHE A 142 -1.52 9.24 4.22
C PHE A 142 -1.57 7.71 4.19
N SER A 143 -0.42 7.06 4.06
CA SER A 143 -0.34 5.60 4.09
C SER A 143 0.80 5.09 4.95
N TYR A 144 0.61 3.87 5.42
CA TYR A 144 1.60 3.05 6.10
C TYR A 144 1.77 1.76 5.35
N ASN A 145 3.02 1.33 5.12
CA ASN A 145 3.29 0.02 4.56
C ASN A 145 4.33 -0.76 5.36
N HIS A 146 4.27 -2.07 5.16
CA HIS A 146 5.27 -3.04 5.58
C HIS A 146 5.78 -3.78 4.35
N LEU A 147 7.09 -3.80 4.16
CA LEU A 147 7.81 -4.52 3.12
C LEU A 147 8.57 -5.66 3.74
N SER A 148 8.41 -6.90 3.23
CA SER A 148 9.10 -8.09 3.73
C SER A 148 9.14 -9.20 2.68
N ASN A 149 10.13 -10.09 2.76
CA ASN A 149 10.29 -11.20 1.82
C ASN A 149 9.52 -12.47 2.19
N ALA A 150 8.65 -12.42 3.21
CA ALA A 150 7.90 -13.58 3.69
C ALA A 150 8.78 -14.82 4.02
N SER A 151 10.02 -14.59 4.42
CA SER A 151 11.03 -15.63 4.71
C SER A 151 11.49 -16.42 3.47
N LEU A 152 11.47 -15.81 2.29
CA LEU A 152 12.08 -16.39 1.08
C LEU A 152 13.62 -16.35 1.11
N GLY A 153 14.22 -15.40 1.85
CA GLY A 153 15.66 -15.30 2.04
C GLY A 153 16.13 -15.87 3.38
N ASP A 154 17.44 -15.86 3.59
CA ASP A 154 18.07 -16.32 4.85
C ASP A 154 17.77 -15.40 6.04
N LYS A 155 17.36 -14.15 5.76
CA LYS A 155 16.91 -13.17 6.74
C LYS A 155 15.69 -12.42 6.22
N ASN A 156 14.87 -11.92 7.13
CA ASN A 156 13.67 -11.13 6.81
C ASN A 156 13.50 -10.02 7.84
N PRO A 157 14.35 -8.96 7.81
CA PRO A 157 14.26 -7.86 8.77
C PRO A 157 13.01 -6.99 8.56
N GLY A 158 12.50 -6.95 7.33
CA GLY A 158 11.42 -6.09 6.91
C GLY A 158 11.76 -4.59 6.96
N ALA A 159 10.87 -3.77 6.43
CA ALA A 159 10.93 -2.31 6.53
C ALA A 159 9.53 -1.73 6.70
N ASN A 160 9.38 -0.73 7.57
CA ASN A 160 8.12 -0.04 7.82
C ASN A 160 8.23 1.39 7.31
N SER A 161 7.30 1.81 6.46
CA SER A 161 7.34 3.14 5.87
C SER A 161 6.00 3.87 6.06
N TYR A 162 6.06 5.19 6.13
CA TYR A 162 4.88 6.03 6.00
C TYR A 162 5.04 7.00 4.83
N MET A 163 3.91 7.37 4.23
CA MET A 163 3.91 8.23 3.04
C MET A 163 2.75 9.20 3.06
N PHE A 164 2.99 10.36 2.47
CA PHE A 164 1.98 11.32 2.06
C PHE A 164 1.71 11.12 0.57
N ASN A 165 0.46 11.02 0.19
CA ASN A 165 -0.01 10.62 -1.12
C ASN A 165 -0.80 11.74 -1.76
N PHE A 166 -0.56 12.01 -3.03
CA PHE A 166 -1.40 12.82 -3.87
C PHE A 166 -1.91 11.98 -5.03
N LEU A 167 -3.22 11.75 -5.05
CA LEU A 167 -3.89 10.93 -6.06
C LEU A 167 -4.61 11.82 -7.04
N LYS A 168 -4.51 11.47 -8.32
CA LYS A 168 -5.16 12.17 -9.42
C LYS A 168 -5.82 11.18 -10.38
N ASN A 169 -7.12 11.34 -10.60
CA ASN A 169 -7.92 10.60 -11.57
C ASN A 169 -8.01 11.38 -12.90
N PHE A 170 -7.97 10.65 -14.02
CA PHE A 170 -8.02 11.17 -15.38
C PHE A 170 -9.10 10.48 -16.22
#